data_2fcc221518b39b72f7b96dae03f81ade
#
_entry.id   2fcc221518b39b72f7b96dae03f81ade
#
_cell.length_a   1.000
_cell.length_b   1.000
_cell.length_c   1.000
_cell.angle_alpha   90.00
_cell.angle_beta   90.00
_cell.angle_gamma   90.00
#
_symmetry.space_group_name_H-M   'P 1'
#
loop_
_entity.id
_entity.type
_entity.pdbx_description
1 polymer ?
#
loop_
_entity_poly.entity_id
_entity_poly.type
_entity_poly.pdbx_seq_one_letter_code
_entity_poly.pdbx_strand_id
1 'polypeptide(L)'
;MGVSLDCLNGDDGIPPAIXXXXXXWSFETDPGEEKPRRIRGNAMIKQIRANYDAKGIEKDVQQYWRETDAYHETKKLRENGERFYFVDGPPYTTGAIHLGTAMNKTVKDILIRYWRMCGYNVRDQPGFDMHGLPIEVKVEKNIGVHSKKDIETLGIDKFVNTCREFALGLHKDMTEQFKQLGVWMDWDNPYQTIKLDYLESAWWTIKRAEEKKLLRPASRVVTWCPRCETALAEAEIEYWDETDPSIMVRFPLKDGSASLLIWTTTPWTLAANMAVAAHPDMDYARVKLSGDKGDEVVIVLEGQAEYVMQKGGYERFEILERMKGKDLEGLAYIPPFELEAAPRSDRAWTVVTADYVENDNTGLVHTAPGHGPDDYETGKRYGIAPFCPVSEAGRYTDEFPLLAGKKVKTVADDVIKMLDEKDLMFNVGKIKHRYGHCWRCKSPIIYRNTRQWFVAVPEVKQEMLDEIDRVKWVPDWAGSTREKNWVEGAREWCISRQRYWGIPMPVWECSCGARKVVGQYEELKEGEGYTDGMDTHRPWIDGVTFTCPECGGTMHRVPDVLDVWFDSGVASWA
;
A
#
# COMPACT_ATOMS: atom_id res chain seq x y z
N MET A 1 5.96 -8.16 15.86
CA MET A 1 5.90 -8.04 17.34
C MET A 1 6.68 -9.21 17.92
N GLY A 2 7.90 -8.94 18.38
CA GLY A 2 8.71 -9.94 19.06
C GLY A 2 8.32 -9.96 20.54
N VAL A 3 7.73 -11.04 20.99
CA VAL A 3 7.51 -11.27 22.42
C VAL A 3 8.61 -12.19 22.89
N SER A 4 9.44 -11.73 23.83
CA SER A 4 10.43 -12.61 24.43
C SER A 4 9.72 -13.63 25.32
N LEU A 5 9.94 -14.91 25.03
CA LEU A 5 9.42 -16.04 25.80
C LEU A 5 10.46 -16.57 26.79
N ASP A 6 11.47 -15.76 27.14
CA ASP A 6 12.55 -16.20 28.04
C ASP A 6 12.06 -16.63 29.43
N CYS A 7 10.85 -16.20 29.82
CA CYS A 7 10.21 -16.69 31.05
C CYS A 7 9.83 -18.19 30.98
N LEU A 8 9.91 -18.81 29.80
CA LEU A 8 9.55 -20.25 29.68
C LEU A 8 10.77 -21.18 29.75
N ASN A 9 12.00 -20.67 29.69
CA ASN A 9 13.21 -21.46 29.57
C ASN A 9 14.27 -21.21 30.68
N GLY A 10 13.94 -20.43 31.68
CA GLY A 10 14.87 -20.24 32.82
C GLY A 10 14.77 -21.37 33.84
N ASP A 11 15.90 -21.81 34.34
CA ASP A 11 16.00 -22.82 35.42
C ASP A 11 15.44 -22.34 36.78
N ASP A 12 14.98 -21.09 36.83
CA ASP A 12 14.31 -20.54 38.01
C ASP A 12 12.81 -20.81 37.90
N GLY A 13 12.38 -21.79 38.61
CA GLY A 13 11.07 -22.44 38.53
C GLY A 13 9.86 -21.55 38.29
N ILE A 14 9.05 -21.94 37.33
CA ILE A 14 7.72 -21.41 37.12
C ILE A 14 6.97 -21.40 38.46
N PRO A 15 6.44 -20.25 38.90
CA PRO A 15 5.68 -20.23 40.14
C PRO A 15 4.56 -21.30 40.13
N PRO A 16 4.32 -22.02 41.24
CA PRO A 16 3.36 -23.15 41.31
C PRO A 16 1.94 -22.83 40.82
N ALA A 17 1.61 -21.58 40.75
CA ALA A 17 0.27 -21.13 40.31
C ALA A 17 -0.01 -21.35 38.83
N ILE A 18 0.99 -21.54 38.05
CA ILE A 18 0.82 -21.71 36.59
C ILE A 18 0.72 -23.16 36.11
N UNK A 19 1.12 -23.98 36.94
CA UNK A 19 1.04 -25.35 36.63
C UNK A 19 -0.37 -25.89 36.65
N UNK A 20 -0.98 -25.29 37.14
CA UNK A 20 -2.34 -25.63 37.27
C UNK A 20 -3.20 -25.39 36.02
N UNK A 21 -2.77 -24.83 35.38
CA UNK A 21 -3.53 -24.58 34.24
C UNK A 21 -3.35 -25.61 33.16
N UNK A 22 -2.50 -26.18 33.32
CA UNK A 22 -2.34 -27.06 32.26
C UNK A 22 -2.33 -28.50 32.69
N UNK A 23 -2.49 -28.41 33.76
CA UNK A 23 -2.46 -29.77 34.13
C UNK A 23 -3.82 -30.36 33.95
N UNK A 24 -3.79 -31.14 33.45
CA UNK A 24 -4.88 -31.93 33.52
C UNK A 24 -5.05 -32.29 34.91
N TRP A 25 -6.01 -32.17 35.44
CA TRP A 25 -6.38 -32.49 36.80
C TRP A 25 -6.05 -33.96 37.14
N SER A 26 -4.86 -34.23 37.53
CA SER A 26 -4.55 -35.51 38.17
C SER A 26 -4.56 -35.27 39.68
N PHE A 27 -5.56 -35.79 40.33
CA PHE A 27 -5.58 -35.86 41.79
C PHE A 27 -4.69 -37.03 42.21
N GLU A 28 -3.40 -36.80 42.50
CA GLU A 28 -2.63 -37.69 43.32
C GLU A 28 -2.73 -37.18 44.75
N THR A 29 -3.45 -37.91 45.58
CA THR A 29 -3.51 -37.64 46.99
C THR A 29 -2.26 -38.24 47.67
N ASP A 30 -1.36 -37.38 48.12
CA ASP A 30 -0.29 -37.81 49.03
C ASP A 30 -0.92 -38.03 50.42
N PRO A 31 -0.76 -39.23 51.05
CA PRO A 31 -1.38 -39.52 52.35
C PRO A 31 -0.51 -39.05 53.51
N GLY A 32 -0.14 -37.77 53.55
CA GLY A 32 0.68 -37.26 54.67
C GLY A 32 0.47 -35.78 54.94
N GLU A 33 -0.38 -35.52 55.88
CA GLU A 33 -0.42 -34.32 56.73
C GLU A 33 -1.03 -33.01 56.20
N GLU A 34 -1.91 -32.57 56.96
CA GLU A 34 -2.66 -31.40 57.34
C GLU A 34 -4.12 -31.42 56.92
N LYS A 35 -4.94 -31.53 57.95
CA LYS A 35 -6.40 -31.33 57.85
C LYS A 35 -6.68 -29.95 57.31
N PRO A 36 -7.54 -29.83 56.29
CA PRO A 36 -7.89 -28.51 55.76
C PRO A 36 -8.47 -27.65 56.87
N ARG A 37 -7.97 -26.40 56.97
CA ARG A 37 -8.54 -25.40 57.86
C ARG A 37 -10.00 -25.22 57.49
N ARG A 38 -10.89 -25.46 58.47
CA ARG A 38 -12.32 -25.16 58.33
C ARG A 38 -12.48 -23.66 58.04
N ILE A 39 -12.87 -23.34 56.84
CA ILE A 39 -13.37 -22.01 56.53
C ILE A 39 -14.71 -21.89 57.28
N ARG A 40 -14.71 -21.12 58.35
CA ARG A 40 -15.94 -20.81 59.07
C ARG A 40 -16.75 -19.82 58.24
N GLY A 41 -17.77 -20.33 57.58
CA GLY A 41 -18.78 -19.56 56.88
C GLY A 41 -19.71 -20.53 56.18
N ASN A 42 -20.99 -20.38 56.38
CA ASN A 42 -22.03 -21.12 55.67
C ASN A 42 -22.10 -20.60 54.21
N ALA A 43 -21.05 -20.83 53.42
CA ALA A 43 -21.14 -20.64 52.00
C ALA A 43 -21.93 -21.83 51.44
N MET A 44 -23.20 -21.65 51.21
CA MET A 44 -23.99 -22.63 50.46
C MET A 44 -23.34 -22.76 49.07
N ILE A 45 -22.91 -23.95 48.72
CA ILE A 45 -22.44 -24.26 47.37
C ILE A 45 -23.63 -24.01 46.46
N LYS A 46 -23.54 -22.98 45.62
CA LYS A 46 -24.56 -22.68 44.62
C LYS A 46 -24.72 -23.90 43.71
N GLN A 47 -25.95 -24.30 43.46
CA GLN A 47 -26.23 -25.39 42.53
C GLN A 47 -25.66 -25.02 41.14
N ILE A 48 -24.80 -25.86 40.61
CA ILE A 48 -24.25 -25.70 39.28
C ILE A 48 -25.35 -25.96 38.26
N ARG A 49 -25.53 -25.05 37.29
CA ARG A 49 -26.52 -25.21 36.21
C ARG A 49 -26.12 -26.46 35.38
N ALA A 50 -27.13 -27.22 34.96
CA ALA A 50 -26.95 -28.43 34.16
C ALA A 50 -26.28 -28.14 32.79
N ASN A 51 -26.60 -26.99 32.24
CA ASN A 51 -26.06 -26.53 30.94
C ASN A 51 -25.19 -25.30 31.11
N TYR A 52 -24.15 -25.20 30.31
CA TYR A 52 -23.27 -24.02 30.26
C TYR A 52 -24.04 -22.85 29.64
N ASP A 53 -24.24 -21.80 30.42
CA ASP A 53 -24.92 -20.56 30.00
C ASP A 53 -23.86 -19.46 29.81
N ALA A 54 -23.22 -19.48 28.64
CA ALA A 54 -22.15 -18.52 28.31
C ALA A 54 -22.56 -17.07 28.54
N LYS A 55 -23.72 -16.68 27.99
CA LYS A 55 -24.20 -15.28 28.06
C LYS A 55 -24.49 -14.83 29.49
N GLY A 56 -25.06 -15.70 30.30
CA GLY A 56 -25.30 -15.41 31.72
C GLY A 56 -24.01 -15.27 32.50
N ILE A 57 -23.10 -16.23 32.33
CA ILE A 57 -21.79 -16.24 33.01
C ILE A 57 -20.95 -15.00 32.63
N GLU A 58 -20.89 -14.66 31.34
CA GLU A 58 -20.16 -13.48 30.84
C GLU A 58 -20.69 -12.20 31.51
N LYS A 59 -22.00 -12.07 31.58
CA LYS A 59 -22.67 -10.92 32.19
C LYS A 59 -22.33 -10.81 33.69
N ASP A 60 -22.43 -11.94 34.42
CA ASP A 60 -22.12 -12.00 35.86
C ASP A 60 -20.65 -11.64 36.12
N VAL A 61 -19.73 -12.19 35.31
CA VAL A 61 -18.28 -11.94 35.43
C VAL A 61 -17.96 -10.47 35.15
N GLN A 62 -18.50 -9.91 34.07
CA GLN A 62 -18.29 -8.49 33.73
C GLN A 62 -18.86 -7.56 34.81
N GLN A 63 -20.01 -7.93 35.38
CA GLN A 63 -20.57 -7.17 36.50
C GLN A 63 -19.65 -7.23 37.72
N TYR A 64 -19.15 -8.41 38.07
CA TYR A 64 -18.19 -8.60 39.16
C TYR A 64 -16.95 -7.75 38.94
N TRP A 65 -16.37 -7.74 37.73
CA TRP A 65 -15.19 -6.94 37.40
C TRP A 65 -15.46 -5.42 37.61
N ARG A 66 -16.64 -4.95 37.23
CA ARG A 66 -17.02 -3.53 37.44
C ARG A 66 -17.18 -3.20 38.93
N GLU A 67 -17.87 -4.07 39.67
CA GLU A 67 -18.13 -3.87 41.10
C GLU A 67 -16.87 -3.88 41.96
N THR A 68 -15.88 -4.66 41.55
CA THR A 68 -14.62 -4.82 42.29
C THR A 68 -13.50 -3.96 41.72
N ASP A 69 -13.75 -3.24 40.62
CA ASP A 69 -12.74 -2.50 39.87
C ASP A 69 -11.51 -3.37 39.54
N ALA A 70 -11.76 -4.62 39.17
CA ALA A 70 -10.75 -5.66 39.06
C ALA A 70 -9.57 -5.27 38.15
N TYR A 71 -9.83 -4.57 37.06
CA TYR A 71 -8.80 -4.15 36.10
C TYR A 71 -7.81 -3.18 36.78
N HIS A 72 -8.31 -2.08 37.35
CA HIS A 72 -7.45 -1.07 37.98
C HIS A 72 -6.75 -1.61 39.24
N GLU A 73 -7.41 -2.47 40.01
CA GLU A 73 -6.79 -3.10 41.18
C GLU A 73 -5.61 -4.01 40.77
N THR A 74 -5.71 -4.74 39.64
CA THR A 74 -4.59 -5.54 39.14
C THR A 74 -3.43 -4.67 38.67
N LYS A 75 -3.71 -3.51 38.05
CA LYS A 75 -2.67 -2.54 37.62
C LYS A 75 -1.96 -1.96 38.84
N LYS A 76 -2.73 -1.54 39.84
CA LYS A 76 -2.20 -1.00 41.10
C LYS A 76 -1.27 -1.99 41.81
N LEU A 77 -1.65 -3.27 41.83
CA LEU A 77 -0.81 -4.33 42.42
C LEU A 77 0.54 -4.48 41.71
N ARG A 78 0.67 -3.97 40.49
CA ARG A 78 1.87 -4.10 39.64
C ARG A 78 2.59 -2.77 39.39
N GLU A 79 2.15 -1.66 39.99
CA GLU A 79 2.69 -0.31 39.72
C GLU A 79 4.21 -0.21 39.97
N ASN A 80 4.73 -0.99 40.91
CA ASN A 80 6.15 -1.03 41.25
C ASN A 80 6.89 -2.22 40.60
N GLY A 81 6.23 -2.98 39.74
CA GLY A 81 6.84 -4.09 39.02
C GLY A 81 7.76 -3.62 37.89
N GLU A 82 8.59 -4.53 37.39
CA GLU A 82 9.40 -4.28 36.20
C GLU A 82 8.48 -3.89 35.04
N ARG A 83 8.86 -2.89 34.25
CA ARG A 83 8.04 -2.40 33.14
C ARG A 83 8.06 -3.38 31.96
N PHE A 84 6.88 -3.71 31.45
CA PHE A 84 6.71 -4.43 30.21
C PHE A 84 6.02 -3.52 29.20
N TYR A 85 6.73 -3.16 28.14
CA TYR A 85 6.21 -2.26 27.11
C TYR A 85 5.50 -3.07 26.03
N PHE A 86 4.20 -2.85 25.88
CA PHE A 86 3.37 -3.50 24.86
C PHE A 86 2.87 -2.44 23.88
N VAL A 87 3.03 -2.70 22.56
CA VAL A 87 2.50 -1.84 21.51
C VAL A 87 1.34 -2.55 20.83
N ASP A 88 0.19 -1.92 20.84
CA ASP A 88 -1.01 -2.42 20.15
C ASP A 88 -0.97 -2.01 18.68
N GLY A 89 -1.03 -2.96 17.74
CA GLY A 89 -1.27 -2.65 16.34
C GLY A 89 -2.72 -2.17 16.18
N PRO A 90 -2.91 -0.90 15.75
CA PRO A 90 -4.23 -0.26 15.83
C PRO A 90 -5.21 -0.76 14.76
N PRO A 91 -6.43 -1.17 15.12
CA PRO A 91 -7.44 -1.46 14.11
C PRO A 91 -8.00 -0.16 13.50
N TYR A 92 -8.41 -0.23 12.24
CA TYR A 92 -9.13 0.87 11.57
C TYR A 92 -10.53 1.01 12.14
N THR A 93 -10.95 2.26 12.37
CA THR A 93 -12.32 2.58 12.82
C THR A 93 -13.27 2.64 11.61
N THR A 94 -13.54 1.47 11.01
CA THR A 94 -14.33 1.38 9.77
C THR A 94 -15.63 0.58 9.92
N GLY A 95 -15.93 0.06 11.11
CA GLY A 95 -17.15 -0.71 11.36
C GLY A 95 -17.07 -1.50 12.66
N ALA A 96 -18.06 -2.33 12.90
CA ALA A 96 -18.06 -3.25 14.04
C ALA A 96 -16.86 -4.21 13.98
N ILE A 97 -16.42 -4.69 15.14
CA ILE A 97 -15.32 -5.67 15.18
C ILE A 97 -15.80 -6.96 14.48
N HIS A 98 -14.94 -7.48 13.62
CA HIS A 98 -15.16 -8.77 12.97
C HIS A 98 -14.34 -9.86 13.69
N LEU A 99 -14.55 -11.11 13.31
CA LEU A 99 -13.89 -12.25 13.97
C LEU A 99 -12.36 -12.11 14.02
N GLY A 100 -11.74 -11.61 12.95
CA GLY A 100 -10.30 -11.37 12.91
C GLY A 100 -9.84 -10.32 13.92
N THR A 101 -10.60 -9.22 14.05
CA THR A 101 -10.31 -8.17 15.03
C THR A 101 -10.47 -8.70 16.46
N ALA A 102 -11.55 -9.46 16.69
CA ALA A 102 -11.82 -10.08 18.01
C ALA A 102 -10.69 -11.06 18.40
N MET A 103 -10.30 -11.94 17.47
CA MET A 103 -9.21 -12.90 17.69
C MET A 103 -7.88 -12.18 17.99
N ASN A 104 -7.55 -11.16 17.20
CA ASN A 104 -6.33 -10.36 17.40
C ASN A 104 -6.28 -9.76 18.81
N LYS A 105 -7.35 -9.09 19.23
CA LYS A 105 -7.42 -8.46 20.57
C LYS A 105 -7.42 -9.52 21.70
N THR A 106 -8.07 -10.66 21.49
CA THR A 106 -8.10 -11.74 22.49
C THR A 106 -6.68 -12.29 22.73
N VAL A 107 -5.91 -12.53 21.65
CA VAL A 107 -4.52 -13.03 21.78
C VAL A 107 -3.67 -12.00 22.53
N LYS A 108 -3.82 -10.71 22.20
CA LYS A 108 -3.10 -9.62 22.88
C LYS A 108 -3.48 -9.57 24.38
N ASP A 109 -4.77 -9.67 24.69
CA ASP A 109 -5.28 -9.67 26.06
C ASP A 109 -4.68 -10.83 26.89
N ILE A 110 -4.59 -12.03 26.30
CA ILE A 110 -3.97 -13.20 26.95
C ILE A 110 -2.52 -12.88 27.32
N LEU A 111 -1.74 -12.30 26.38
CA LEU A 111 -0.33 -11.96 26.62
C LEU A 111 -0.18 -10.88 27.70
N ILE A 112 -1.00 -9.83 27.61
CA ILE A 112 -1.01 -8.72 28.57
C ILE A 112 -1.32 -9.25 29.98
N ARG A 113 -2.35 -10.08 30.12
CA ARG A 113 -2.72 -10.69 31.42
C ARG A 113 -1.63 -11.60 31.93
N TYR A 114 -1.03 -12.40 31.04
CA TYR A 114 0.08 -13.31 31.41
C TYR A 114 1.24 -12.52 32.05
N TRP A 115 1.73 -11.48 31.36
CA TRP A 115 2.84 -10.66 31.86
C TRP A 115 2.47 -9.95 33.17
N ARG A 116 1.22 -9.48 33.28
CA ARG A 116 0.71 -8.87 34.52
C ARG A 116 0.70 -9.88 35.67
N MET A 117 0.31 -11.15 35.40
CA MET A 117 0.33 -12.23 36.39
C MET A 117 1.76 -12.58 36.78
N CYS A 118 2.73 -12.48 35.87
CA CYS A 118 4.15 -12.69 36.16
C CYS A 118 4.78 -11.57 37.02
N GLY A 119 4.01 -10.52 37.35
CA GLY A 119 4.47 -9.46 38.22
C GLY A 119 4.86 -8.15 37.53
N TYR A 120 4.80 -8.12 36.21
CA TYR A 120 5.21 -6.93 35.44
C TYR A 120 4.19 -5.80 35.49
N ASN A 121 4.69 -4.58 35.44
CA ASN A 121 3.90 -3.35 35.20
C ASN A 121 3.73 -3.19 33.68
N VAL A 122 2.62 -3.69 33.16
CA VAL A 122 2.37 -3.75 31.72
C VAL A 122 1.74 -2.44 31.22
N ARG A 123 2.39 -1.78 30.23
CA ARG A 123 1.76 -0.70 29.46
C ARG A 123 0.83 -1.36 28.45
N ASP A 124 -0.46 -1.27 28.67
CA ASP A 124 -1.51 -1.96 27.90
C ASP A 124 -2.44 -0.99 27.19
N GLN A 125 -1.86 0.09 26.65
CA GLN A 125 -2.59 1.14 25.93
C GLN A 125 -3.12 0.62 24.59
N PRO A 126 -4.44 0.68 24.35
CA PRO A 126 -4.99 0.28 23.04
C PRO A 126 -4.80 1.40 22.01
N GLY A 127 -4.71 1.02 20.74
CA GLY A 127 -4.58 1.96 19.64
C GLY A 127 -5.73 1.91 18.67
N PHE A 128 -5.96 3.03 17.96
CA PHE A 128 -6.97 3.12 16.89
C PHE A 128 -6.42 3.91 15.70
N ASP A 129 -6.50 3.30 14.53
CA ASP A 129 -6.15 3.92 13.26
C ASP A 129 -7.42 4.60 12.70
N MET A 130 -7.35 5.91 12.55
CA MET A 130 -8.54 6.73 12.33
C MET A 130 -8.47 7.61 11.07
N HIS A 131 -7.48 7.39 10.19
CA HIS A 131 -7.25 8.18 8.98
C HIS A 131 -7.37 7.38 7.69
N GLY A 132 -7.24 8.05 6.58
CA GLY A 132 -6.95 7.53 5.25
C GLY A 132 -8.13 7.01 4.47
N LEU A 133 -7.82 6.38 3.34
CA LEU A 133 -8.81 5.80 2.43
C LEU A 133 -9.81 4.87 3.10
N PRO A 134 -9.44 4.09 4.13
CA PRO A 134 -10.44 3.23 4.80
C PRO A 134 -11.65 4.00 5.32
N ILE A 135 -11.43 5.20 5.86
CA ILE A 135 -12.48 6.08 6.38
C ILE A 135 -13.14 6.85 5.23
N GLU A 136 -12.32 7.51 4.38
CA GLU A 136 -12.83 8.37 3.31
C GLU A 136 -13.83 7.65 2.40
N VAL A 137 -13.46 6.45 1.90
CA VAL A 137 -14.32 5.71 0.95
C VAL A 137 -15.66 5.33 1.59
N LYS A 138 -15.67 5.04 2.89
CA LYS A 138 -16.92 4.76 3.61
C LYS A 138 -17.78 6.03 3.74
N VAL A 139 -17.14 7.14 4.11
CA VAL A 139 -17.83 8.43 4.23
C VAL A 139 -18.38 8.88 2.87
N GLU A 140 -17.56 8.83 1.80
CA GLU A 140 -18.00 9.14 0.43
C GLU A 140 -19.29 8.40 0.08
N LYS A 141 -19.30 7.08 0.35
CA LYS A 141 -20.46 6.24 0.08
C LYS A 141 -21.68 6.68 0.89
N ASN A 142 -21.49 6.98 2.17
CA ASN A 142 -22.57 7.36 3.09
C ASN A 142 -23.23 8.70 2.69
N ILE A 143 -22.42 9.64 2.19
CA ILE A 143 -22.92 10.99 1.82
C ILE A 143 -23.20 11.15 0.31
N GLY A 144 -23.03 10.06 -0.48
CA GLY A 144 -23.33 10.06 -1.91
C GLY A 144 -22.35 10.85 -2.77
N VAL A 145 -21.07 10.90 -2.38
CA VAL A 145 -19.98 11.54 -3.13
C VAL A 145 -19.27 10.48 -3.97
N HIS A 146 -19.02 10.78 -5.24
CA HIS A 146 -18.50 9.80 -6.18
C HIS A 146 -17.14 10.15 -6.82
N SER A 147 -16.66 11.38 -6.61
CA SER A 147 -15.40 11.84 -7.18
C SER A 147 -14.71 12.84 -6.26
N LYS A 148 -13.43 13.07 -6.51
CA LYS A 148 -12.63 14.08 -5.80
C LYS A 148 -13.25 15.47 -5.98
N LYS A 149 -13.73 15.78 -7.19
CA LYS A 149 -14.39 17.04 -7.52
C LYS A 149 -15.67 17.25 -6.69
N ASP A 150 -16.42 16.18 -6.40
CA ASP A 150 -17.62 16.27 -5.56
C ASP A 150 -17.25 16.67 -4.13
N ILE A 151 -16.12 16.16 -3.61
CA ILE A 151 -15.59 16.53 -2.29
C ILE A 151 -15.27 18.04 -2.28
N GLU A 152 -14.57 18.51 -3.30
CA GLU A 152 -14.19 19.92 -3.43
C GLU A 152 -15.42 20.83 -3.51
N THR A 153 -16.45 20.37 -4.22
CA THR A 153 -17.72 21.09 -4.34
C THR A 153 -18.48 21.13 -3.00
N LEU A 154 -18.44 20.03 -2.25
CA LEU A 154 -19.05 19.95 -0.92
C LEU A 154 -18.36 20.88 0.10
N GLY A 155 -17.05 21.03 -0.05
CA GLY A 155 -16.15 21.72 0.89
C GLY A 155 -15.27 20.72 1.62
N ILE A 156 -13.96 20.89 1.50
CA ILE A 156 -12.96 19.99 2.11
C ILE A 156 -13.13 19.95 3.62
N ASP A 157 -13.38 21.12 4.26
CA ASP A 157 -13.64 21.25 5.69
C ASP A 157 -14.81 20.38 6.15
N LYS A 158 -15.92 20.42 5.42
CA LYS A 158 -17.11 19.61 5.72
C LYS A 158 -16.82 18.13 5.59
N PHE A 159 -16.12 17.74 4.53
CA PHE A 159 -15.76 16.35 4.28
C PHE A 159 -14.86 15.81 5.40
N VAL A 160 -13.80 16.56 5.75
CA VAL A 160 -12.84 16.19 6.80
C VAL A 160 -13.53 16.07 8.16
N ASN A 161 -14.41 17.01 8.49
CA ASN A 161 -15.19 16.95 9.74
C ASN A 161 -16.11 15.71 9.76
N THR A 162 -16.76 15.39 8.63
CA THR A 162 -17.60 14.19 8.52
C THR A 162 -16.75 12.92 8.72
N CYS A 163 -15.55 12.86 8.17
CA CYS A 163 -14.62 11.74 8.37
C CYS A 163 -14.23 11.60 9.85
N ARG A 164 -13.93 12.72 10.50
CA ARG A 164 -13.59 12.76 11.94
C ARG A 164 -14.74 12.23 12.80
N GLU A 165 -15.94 12.75 12.58
CA GLU A 165 -17.15 12.32 13.32
C GLU A 165 -17.42 10.83 13.13
N PHE A 166 -17.31 10.35 11.90
CA PHE A 166 -17.49 8.94 11.56
C PHE A 166 -16.49 8.07 12.32
N ALA A 167 -15.20 8.44 12.28
CA ALA A 167 -14.12 7.68 12.93
C ALA A 167 -14.30 7.65 14.46
N LEU A 168 -14.64 8.81 15.06
CA LEU A 168 -14.87 8.92 16.51
C LEU A 168 -16.10 8.11 16.97
N GLY A 169 -17.18 8.12 16.18
CA GLY A 169 -18.36 7.32 16.46
C GLY A 169 -18.03 5.83 16.50
N LEU A 170 -17.33 5.35 15.48
CA LEU A 170 -16.94 3.94 15.39
C LEU A 170 -15.90 3.54 16.45
N HIS A 171 -14.99 4.44 16.80
CA HIS A 171 -14.05 4.23 17.91
C HIS A 171 -14.81 3.87 19.19
N LYS A 172 -15.84 4.65 19.53
CA LYS A 172 -16.68 4.44 20.72
C LYS A 172 -17.35 3.06 20.64
N ASP A 173 -17.99 2.75 19.51
CA ASP A 173 -18.70 1.48 19.32
C ASP A 173 -17.75 0.27 19.44
N MET A 174 -16.58 0.36 18.80
CA MET A 174 -15.56 -0.71 18.84
C MET A 174 -15.04 -0.92 20.26
N THR A 175 -14.80 0.16 21.01
CA THR A 175 -14.35 0.11 22.40
C THR A 175 -15.36 -0.69 23.25
N GLU A 176 -16.64 -0.38 23.11
CA GLU A 176 -17.68 -1.11 23.84
C GLU A 176 -17.73 -2.60 23.45
N GLN A 177 -17.54 -2.91 22.17
CA GLN A 177 -17.49 -4.31 21.71
C GLN A 177 -16.27 -5.05 22.29
N PHE A 178 -15.09 -4.40 22.38
CA PHE A 178 -13.92 -4.99 23.00
C PHE A 178 -14.11 -5.21 24.52
N LYS A 179 -14.77 -4.26 25.19
CA LYS A 179 -15.14 -4.40 26.61
C LYS A 179 -16.08 -5.60 26.78
N GLN A 180 -17.09 -5.74 25.91
CA GLN A 180 -18.02 -6.88 25.93
C GLN A 180 -17.29 -8.21 25.67
N LEU A 181 -16.26 -8.21 24.82
CA LEU A 181 -15.43 -9.39 24.56
C LEU A 181 -14.59 -9.76 25.79
N GLY A 182 -14.48 -8.88 26.76
CA GLY A 182 -13.73 -9.10 28.02
C GLY A 182 -12.27 -8.72 27.96
N VAL A 183 -11.87 -7.94 26.97
CA VAL A 183 -10.47 -7.49 26.78
C VAL A 183 -10.12 -6.43 27.85
N TRP A 184 -9.01 -6.63 28.55
CA TRP A 184 -8.50 -5.74 29.62
C TRP A 184 -7.32 -4.90 29.10
N MET A 185 -7.65 -3.69 28.62
CA MET A 185 -6.69 -2.66 28.20
C MET A 185 -7.09 -1.31 28.82
N ASP A 186 -6.21 -0.34 28.75
CA ASP A 186 -6.47 1.03 29.27
C ASP A 186 -7.39 1.79 28.28
N TRP A 187 -8.67 1.43 28.30
CA TRP A 187 -9.68 2.01 27.40
C TRP A 187 -9.96 3.49 27.66
N ASP A 188 -9.50 4.02 28.77
CA ASP A 188 -9.68 5.43 29.11
C ASP A 188 -8.58 6.31 28.49
N ASN A 189 -7.45 5.70 28.11
CA ASN A 189 -6.30 6.42 27.54
C ASN A 189 -5.80 5.78 26.24
N PRO A 190 -6.69 5.59 25.24
CA PRO A 190 -6.24 5.03 23.95
C PRO A 190 -5.36 6.01 23.20
N TYR A 191 -4.36 5.52 22.47
CA TYR A 191 -3.75 6.36 21.46
C TYR A 191 -4.64 6.37 20.20
N GLN A 192 -4.68 7.51 19.53
CA GLN A 192 -5.54 7.73 18.35
C GLN A 192 -4.72 8.51 17.33
N THR A 193 -4.63 8.02 16.11
CA THR A 193 -3.78 8.66 15.09
C THR A 193 -4.21 10.09 14.73
N ILE A 194 -5.44 10.49 15.11
CA ILE A 194 -5.96 11.85 14.88
C ILE A 194 -5.55 12.87 15.95
N LYS A 195 -4.94 12.43 17.06
CA LYS A 195 -4.53 13.34 18.12
C LYS A 195 -3.26 14.10 17.74
N LEU A 196 -3.14 15.34 18.23
CA LEU A 196 -2.02 16.20 17.89
C LEU A 196 -0.66 15.59 18.30
N ASP A 197 -0.56 15.02 19.49
CA ASP A 197 0.66 14.38 19.99
C ASP A 197 1.13 13.24 19.06
N TYR A 198 0.17 12.45 18.58
CA TYR A 198 0.45 11.38 17.63
C TYR A 198 0.91 11.94 16.28
N LEU A 199 0.22 12.94 15.80
CA LEU A 199 0.48 13.62 14.53
C LEU A 199 1.88 14.25 14.54
N GLU A 200 2.28 14.87 15.65
CA GLU A 200 3.63 15.43 15.85
C GLU A 200 4.70 14.34 15.78
N SER A 201 4.44 13.15 16.31
CA SER A 201 5.39 12.02 16.24
C SER A 201 5.63 11.60 14.78
N ALA A 202 4.58 11.61 13.96
CA ALA A 202 4.72 11.36 12.52
C ALA A 202 5.52 12.48 11.84
N TRP A 203 5.21 13.74 12.14
CA TRP A 203 5.93 14.90 11.59
C TRP A 203 7.41 14.88 11.99
N TRP A 204 7.70 14.58 13.25
CA TRP A 204 9.07 14.44 13.75
C TRP A 204 9.82 13.37 12.91
N THR A 205 9.16 12.25 12.63
CA THR A 205 9.76 11.17 11.83
C THR A 205 10.10 11.66 10.41
N ILE A 206 9.19 12.41 9.77
CA ILE A 206 9.44 12.99 8.43
C ILE A 206 10.60 13.99 8.49
N LYS A 207 10.66 14.82 9.53
CA LYS A 207 11.75 15.77 9.71
C LYS A 207 13.10 15.04 9.86
N ARG A 208 13.13 13.96 10.66
CA ARG A 208 14.34 13.13 10.82
C ARG A 208 14.74 12.47 9.50
N ALA A 209 13.77 12.02 8.69
CA ALA A 209 14.04 11.48 7.35
C ALA A 209 14.67 12.55 6.45
N GLU A 210 14.17 13.79 6.52
CA GLU A 210 14.74 14.92 5.76
C GLU A 210 16.19 15.20 6.20
N GLU A 211 16.44 15.28 7.50
CA GLU A 211 17.79 15.52 8.05
C GLU A 211 18.79 14.44 7.61
N LYS A 212 18.31 13.21 7.50
CA LYS A 212 19.12 12.07 7.02
C LYS A 212 19.16 11.97 5.49
N LYS A 213 18.52 12.89 4.76
CA LYS A 213 18.44 12.93 3.29
C LYS A 213 17.71 11.70 2.70
N LEU A 214 16.86 11.07 3.51
CA LEU A 214 16.06 9.93 3.11
C LEU A 214 14.72 10.36 2.47
N LEU A 215 14.26 11.60 2.71
CA LEU A 215 13.01 12.13 2.15
C LEU A 215 13.28 12.76 0.77
N ARG A 216 12.63 12.25 -0.28
CA ARG A 216 12.90 12.68 -1.67
C ARG A 216 11.65 12.89 -2.49
N PRO A 217 11.44 14.09 -3.06
CA PRO A 217 10.43 14.26 -4.09
C PRO A 217 10.97 13.72 -5.42
N ALA A 218 10.14 13.03 -6.16
CA ALA A 218 10.52 12.53 -7.49
C ALA A 218 9.29 12.30 -8.36
N SER A 219 9.43 12.53 -9.66
CA SER A 219 8.43 12.11 -10.64
C SER A 219 8.78 10.68 -11.07
N ARG A 220 7.87 9.76 -10.82
CA ARG A 220 8.06 8.33 -11.12
C ARG A 220 6.72 7.70 -11.48
N VAL A 221 6.81 6.56 -12.13
CA VAL A 221 5.62 5.73 -12.35
C VAL A 221 5.27 5.04 -11.03
N VAL A 222 4.05 5.28 -10.57
CA VAL A 222 3.53 4.65 -9.33
C VAL A 222 2.21 3.94 -9.65
N THR A 223 1.85 3.00 -8.79
CA THR A 223 0.51 2.41 -8.80
C THR A 223 -0.51 3.49 -8.42
N TRP A 224 -1.57 3.60 -9.20
CA TRP A 224 -2.53 4.70 -9.08
C TRP A 224 -3.96 4.19 -9.14
N CYS A 225 -4.80 4.66 -8.25
CA CYS A 225 -6.25 4.42 -8.33
C CYS A 225 -6.93 5.58 -9.05
N PRO A 226 -7.45 5.38 -10.27
CA PRO A 226 -8.08 6.48 -11.03
C PRO A 226 -9.44 6.92 -10.46
N ARG A 227 -10.07 6.10 -9.60
CA ARG A 227 -11.33 6.48 -8.92
C ARG A 227 -11.06 7.30 -7.67
N CYS A 228 -10.05 6.92 -6.88
CA CYS A 228 -9.67 7.64 -5.66
C CYS A 228 -8.73 8.81 -5.96
N GLU A 229 -8.15 8.83 -7.15
CA GLU A 229 -7.22 9.84 -7.64
C GLU A 229 -6.03 10.02 -6.69
N THR A 230 -5.39 8.87 -6.36
CA THR A 230 -4.25 8.85 -5.43
C THR A 230 -3.33 7.67 -5.72
N ALA A 231 -2.05 7.81 -5.34
CA ALA A 231 -1.07 6.73 -5.34
C ALA A 231 -1.48 5.63 -4.33
N LEU A 232 -1.07 4.40 -4.60
CA LEU A 232 -1.28 3.24 -3.73
C LEU A 232 0.05 2.55 -3.43
N ALA A 233 0.22 2.10 -2.20
CA ALA A 233 1.31 1.19 -1.82
C ALA A 233 0.96 -0.25 -2.25
N GLU A 234 1.96 -1.12 -2.33
CA GLU A 234 1.77 -2.54 -2.70
C GLU A 234 0.72 -3.23 -1.80
N ALA A 235 0.75 -2.95 -0.50
CA ALA A 235 -0.20 -3.52 0.47
C ALA A 235 -1.65 -3.04 0.25
N GLU A 236 -1.85 -2.05 -0.60
CA GLU A 236 -3.17 -1.48 -0.91
C GLU A 236 -3.76 -2.01 -2.21
N ILE A 237 -3.14 -3.05 -2.79
CA ILE A 237 -3.57 -3.67 -4.05
C ILE A 237 -4.10 -5.09 -3.76
N GLU A 238 -5.28 -5.37 -4.25
CA GLU A 238 -5.86 -6.72 -4.24
C GLU A 238 -5.87 -7.26 -5.66
N TYR A 239 -5.64 -8.55 -5.83
CA TYR A 239 -5.54 -9.17 -7.15
C TYR A 239 -6.67 -10.16 -7.36
N TRP A 240 -7.39 -10.04 -8.48
CA TRP A 240 -8.35 -11.07 -8.92
C TRP A 240 -8.33 -11.20 -10.43
N ASP A 241 -9.03 -12.23 -10.92
CA ASP A 241 -9.06 -12.56 -12.34
C ASP A 241 -9.88 -11.54 -13.15
N GLU A 242 -9.26 -10.99 -14.19
CA GLU A 242 -9.95 -10.16 -15.20
C GLU A 242 -9.71 -10.75 -16.59
N THR A 243 -10.57 -10.39 -17.53
CA THR A 243 -10.42 -10.73 -18.94
C THR A 243 -10.20 -9.44 -19.72
N ASP A 244 -8.98 -9.29 -20.22
CA ASP A 244 -8.57 -8.11 -20.99
C ASP A 244 -8.31 -8.48 -22.47
N PRO A 245 -8.33 -7.50 -23.39
CA PRO A 245 -7.88 -7.71 -24.75
C PRO A 245 -6.43 -8.20 -24.76
N SER A 246 -6.10 -9.03 -25.74
CA SER A 246 -4.75 -9.52 -26.01
C SER A 246 -4.51 -9.27 -27.49
N ILE A 247 -3.70 -8.26 -27.82
CA ILE A 247 -3.54 -7.83 -29.21
C ILE A 247 -2.09 -7.90 -29.66
N MET A 248 -1.92 -8.18 -30.96
CA MET A 248 -0.63 -8.06 -31.64
C MET A 248 -0.73 -6.91 -32.64
N VAL A 249 0.26 -6.04 -32.63
CA VAL A 249 0.25 -4.77 -33.39
C VAL A 249 1.55 -4.64 -34.19
N ARG A 250 1.41 -4.24 -35.46
CA ARG A 250 2.55 -3.95 -36.35
C ARG A 250 3.10 -2.57 -36.04
N PHE A 251 4.42 -2.48 -35.85
CA PHE A 251 5.15 -1.22 -35.76
C PHE A 251 6.13 -1.19 -36.95
N PRO A 252 5.73 -0.61 -38.10
CA PRO A 252 6.57 -0.61 -39.31
C PRO A 252 7.92 0.06 -39.07
N LEU A 253 9.00 -0.57 -39.54
CA LEU A 253 10.32 0.06 -39.52
C LEU A 253 10.30 1.27 -40.47
N LYS A 254 11.05 2.30 -40.13
CA LYS A 254 11.11 3.54 -40.94
C LYS A 254 11.63 3.31 -42.37
N ASP A 255 12.45 2.27 -42.56
CA ASP A 255 12.98 1.90 -43.89
C ASP A 255 12.00 1.05 -44.71
N GLY A 256 10.87 0.67 -44.12
CA GLY A 256 9.84 -0.13 -44.78
C GLY A 256 10.18 -1.60 -44.99
N SER A 257 11.30 -2.09 -44.47
CA SER A 257 11.80 -3.44 -44.72
C SER A 257 11.04 -4.55 -43.98
N ALA A 258 10.38 -4.20 -42.85
CA ALA A 258 9.67 -5.14 -41.98
C ALA A 258 8.84 -4.37 -40.95
N SER A 259 8.02 -5.08 -40.19
CA SER A 259 7.35 -4.54 -39.00
C SER A 259 7.85 -5.26 -37.74
N LEU A 260 8.14 -4.53 -36.69
CA LEU A 260 8.26 -5.11 -35.35
C LEU A 260 6.85 -5.53 -34.93
N LEU A 261 6.67 -6.79 -34.51
CA LEU A 261 5.35 -7.24 -34.08
C LEU A 261 5.34 -7.28 -32.55
N ILE A 262 4.62 -6.34 -31.94
CA ILE A 262 4.53 -6.25 -30.49
C ILE A 262 3.24 -6.92 -29.98
N TRP A 263 3.28 -7.36 -28.73
CA TRP A 263 2.12 -7.92 -28.04
C TRP A 263 1.81 -7.08 -26.80
N THR A 264 0.51 -6.84 -26.54
CA THR A 264 0.09 -6.13 -25.33
C THR A 264 -1.32 -6.53 -24.89
N THR A 265 -1.55 -6.46 -23.57
CA THR A 265 -2.87 -6.62 -22.95
C THR A 265 -3.45 -5.26 -22.53
N THR A 266 -2.70 -4.17 -22.74
CA THR A 266 -3.10 -2.83 -22.34
C THR A 266 -3.10 -1.88 -23.54
N PRO A 267 -4.05 -2.04 -24.49
CA PRO A 267 -4.07 -1.20 -25.71
C PRO A 267 -4.04 0.29 -25.45
N TRP A 268 -4.61 0.74 -24.32
CA TRP A 268 -4.67 2.17 -23.99
C TRP A 268 -3.28 2.80 -23.78
N THR A 269 -2.26 2.02 -23.40
CA THR A 269 -0.91 2.57 -23.21
C THR A 269 -0.18 2.83 -24.52
N LEU A 270 -0.69 2.32 -25.65
CA LEU A 270 -0.10 2.56 -26.98
C LEU A 270 -0.08 4.06 -27.36
N ALA A 271 -0.99 4.85 -26.79
CA ALA A 271 -0.98 6.33 -26.93
C ALA A 271 0.28 6.96 -26.34
N ALA A 272 0.94 6.27 -25.41
CA ALA A 272 2.15 6.74 -24.73
C ALA A 272 3.40 5.95 -25.15
N ASN A 273 3.34 5.25 -26.28
CA ASN A 273 4.48 4.46 -26.79
C ASN A 273 5.67 5.36 -27.09
N MET A 274 6.85 5.01 -26.53
CA MET A 274 8.09 5.78 -26.74
C MET A 274 9.24 4.88 -27.25
N ALA A 275 9.13 3.54 -27.09
CA ALA A 275 10.15 2.60 -27.55
C ALA A 275 9.54 1.20 -27.71
N VAL A 276 10.32 0.26 -28.24
CA VAL A 276 10.04 -1.18 -28.22
C VAL A 276 11.23 -1.86 -27.54
N ALA A 277 10.97 -2.70 -26.53
CA ALA A 277 12.02 -3.44 -25.83
C ALA A 277 12.18 -4.85 -26.40
N ALA A 278 13.44 -5.29 -26.57
CA ALA A 278 13.85 -6.64 -26.93
C ALA A 278 14.80 -7.17 -25.86
N HIS A 279 14.81 -8.48 -25.61
CA HIS A 279 15.78 -9.10 -24.69
C HIS A 279 17.14 -9.22 -25.41
N PRO A 280 18.23 -8.67 -24.85
CA PRO A 280 19.51 -8.59 -25.59
C PRO A 280 20.05 -9.95 -26.08
N ASP A 281 19.88 -11.02 -25.30
CA ASP A 281 20.49 -12.32 -25.53
C ASP A 281 19.58 -13.34 -26.23
N MET A 282 18.28 -13.03 -26.41
CA MET A 282 17.35 -13.94 -27.09
C MET A 282 17.55 -13.90 -28.61
N ASP A 283 17.13 -14.99 -29.27
CA ASP A 283 17.22 -15.15 -30.73
C ASP A 283 15.92 -14.63 -31.37
N TYR A 284 16.06 -13.67 -32.25
CA TYR A 284 14.99 -13.06 -33.05
C TYR A 284 15.19 -13.44 -34.50
N ALA A 285 14.10 -13.35 -35.26
CA ALA A 285 14.13 -13.60 -36.69
C ALA A 285 13.32 -12.58 -37.46
N ARG A 286 13.81 -12.26 -38.63
CA ARG A 286 13.05 -11.56 -39.67
C ARG A 286 12.30 -12.69 -40.43
N VAL A 287 10.99 -12.72 -40.30
CA VAL A 287 10.14 -13.81 -40.75
C VAL A 287 9.22 -13.30 -41.86
N LYS A 288 9.28 -13.93 -43.00
CA LYS A 288 8.31 -13.71 -44.08
C LYS A 288 7.09 -14.61 -43.82
N LEU A 289 5.93 -14.01 -43.71
CA LEU A 289 4.64 -14.69 -43.56
C LEU A 289 3.95 -14.63 -44.91
N SER A 290 3.36 -15.75 -45.37
CA SER A 290 2.70 -15.86 -46.68
C SER A 290 1.37 -16.63 -46.57
N GLY A 291 0.38 -16.19 -47.35
CA GLY A 291 -0.94 -16.81 -47.38
C GLY A 291 -1.90 -16.01 -48.24
N ASP A 292 -3.19 -16.32 -48.15
CA ASP A 292 -4.26 -15.65 -48.92
C ASP A 292 -4.30 -14.11 -48.70
N LYS A 293 -3.83 -13.63 -47.55
CA LYS A 293 -3.76 -12.19 -47.22
C LYS A 293 -2.62 -11.46 -47.93
N GLY A 294 -1.77 -12.20 -48.66
CA GLY A 294 -0.54 -11.69 -49.26
C GLY A 294 0.68 -12.05 -48.42
N ASP A 295 1.79 -11.40 -48.73
CA ASP A 295 3.08 -11.60 -48.02
C ASP A 295 3.39 -10.38 -47.15
N GLU A 296 3.90 -10.61 -45.96
CA GLU A 296 4.48 -9.53 -45.10
C GLU A 296 5.73 -10.02 -44.36
N VAL A 297 6.57 -9.09 -43.96
CA VAL A 297 7.79 -9.43 -43.20
C VAL A 297 7.68 -8.82 -41.79
N VAL A 298 7.83 -9.69 -40.79
CA VAL A 298 7.77 -9.27 -39.38
C VAL A 298 9.06 -9.68 -38.64
N ILE A 299 9.39 -8.95 -37.56
CA ILE A 299 10.46 -9.31 -36.62
C ILE A 299 9.82 -9.79 -35.33
N VAL A 300 10.18 -11.00 -34.91
CA VAL A 300 9.66 -11.67 -33.69
C VAL A 300 10.75 -12.59 -33.13
N LEU A 301 10.53 -13.12 -31.92
CA LEU A 301 11.36 -14.22 -31.41
C LEU A 301 11.33 -15.37 -32.40
N GLU A 302 12.50 -15.95 -32.75
CA GLU A 302 12.62 -17.06 -33.68
C GLU A 302 11.70 -18.22 -33.28
N GLY A 303 11.71 -18.60 -31.99
CA GLY A 303 10.91 -19.68 -31.45
C GLY A 303 9.40 -19.46 -31.51
N GLN A 304 8.95 -18.24 -31.78
CA GLN A 304 7.54 -17.88 -31.85
C GLN A 304 7.01 -17.71 -33.29
N ALA A 305 7.86 -17.92 -34.31
CA ALA A 305 7.49 -17.70 -35.72
C ALA A 305 6.23 -18.48 -36.12
N GLU A 306 6.15 -19.78 -35.77
CA GLU A 306 4.98 -20.63 -36.09
C GLU A 306 3.72 -20.15 -35.37
N TYR A 307 3.84 -19.79 -34.06
CA TYR A 307 2.72 -19.25 -33.27
C TYR A 307 2.17 -17.95 -33.89
N VAL A 308 3.08 -17.07 -34.28
CA VAL A 308 2.73 -15.77 -34.90
C VAL A 308 2.04 -16.02 -36.26
N MET A 309 2.58 -16.93 -37.09
CA MET A 309 1.97 -17.32 -38.36
C MET A 309 0.50 -17.76 -38.16
N GLN A 310 0.28 -18.66 -37.20
CA GLN A 310 -1.07 -19.19 -36.89
C GLN A 310 -2.00 -18.07 -36.41
N LYS A 311 -1.52 -17.19 -35.51
CA LYS A 311 -2.31 -16.07 -34.98
C LYS A 311 -2.67 -15.06 -36.07
N GLY A 312 -1.78 -14.82 -37.02
CA GLY A 312 -2.02 -13.92 -38.15
C GLY A 312 -2.94 -14.52 -39.22
N GLY A 313 -3.16 -15.85 -39.17
CA GLY A 313 -3.95 -16.55 -40.19
C GLY A 313 -3.19 -16.73 -41.51
N TYR A 314 -1.86 -16.86 -41.42
CA TYR A 314 -1.00 -17.15 -42.55
C TYR A 314 -0.82 -18.68 -42.70
N GLU A 315 -0.50 -19.12 -43.92
CA GLU A 315 -0.38 -20.54 -44.25
C GLU A 315 1.04 -21.10 -44.04
N ARG A 316 2.04 -20.24 -44.24
CA ARG A 316 3.45 -20.64 -44.13
C ARG A 316 4.33 -19.45 -43.68
N PHE A 317 5.49 -19.78 -43.17
CA PHE A 317 6.52 -18.79 -42.85
C PHE A 317 7.88 -19.25 -43.35
N GLU A 318 8.74 -18.26 -43.57
CA GLU A 318 10.15 -18.47 -43.95
C GLU A 318 11.01 -17.52 -43.09
N ILE A 319 12.06 -18.08 -42.47
CA ILE A 319 13.04 -17.27 -41.75
C ILE A 319 14.04 -16.71 -42.77
N LEU A 320 14.00 -15.40 -42.95
CA LEU A 320 14.89 -14.69 -43.87
C LEU A 320 16.25 -14.40 -43.25
N GLU A 321 16.25 -14.04 -41.93
CA GLU A 321 17.44 -13.64 -41.23
C GLU A 321 17.29 -13.94 -39.73
N ARG A 322 18.39 -14.29 -39.06
CA ARG A 322 18.45 -14.52 -37.61
C ARG A 322 19.38 -13.48 -36.98
N MET A 323 19.04 -13.02 -35.77
CA MET A 323 19.79 -11.98 -35.07
C MET A 323 19.57 -12.08 -33.56
N LYS A 324 20.48 -11.57 -32.76
CA LYS A 324 20.25 -11.42 -31.32
C LYS A 324 19.46 -10.13 -31.06
N GLY A 325 18.74 -10.07 -29.93
CA GLY A 325 17.99 -8.87 -29.58
C GLY A 325 18.84 -7.60 -29.50
N LYS A 326 20.10 -7.72 -29.06
CA LYS A 326 21.05 -6.59 -29.05
C LYS A 326 21.32 -6.02 -30.45
N ASP A 327 21.20 -6.85 -31.50
CA ASP A 327 21.40 -6.42 -32.89
C ASP A 327 20.20 -5.61 -33.42
N LEU A 328 19.06 -5.67 -32.73
CA LEU A 328 17.87 -4.87 -33.03
C LEU A 328 17.98 -3.46 -32.46
N GLU A 329 18.86 -3.23 -31.47
CA GLU A 329 18.94 -1.94 -30.76
C GLU A 329 19.19 -0.79 -31.74
N GLY A 330 18.38 0.25 -31.63
CA GLY A 330 18.48 1.44 -32.46
C GLY A 330 17.66 1.39 -33.75
N LEU A 331 17.07 0.24 -34.11
CA LEU A 331 16.16 0.19 -35.27
C LEU A 331 15.00 1.18 -35.03
N ALA A 332 14.80 2.10 -35.94
CA ALA A 332 13.74 3.12 -35.83
C ALA A 332 12.44 2.63 -36.49
N TYR A 333 11.33 2.91 -35.83
CA TYR A 333 9.99 2.48 -36.31
C TYR A 333 9.03 3.66 -36.31
N ILE A 334 7.87 3.48 -36.92
CA ILE A 334 6.77 4.44 -36.97
C ILE A 334 5.82 4.08 -35.80
N PRO A 335 5.62 4.97 -34.81
CA PRO A 335 4.73 4.66 -33.67
C PRO A 335 3.26 4.56 -34.12
N PRO A 336 2.42 3.80 -33.40
CA PRO A 336 1.00 3.65 -33.77
C PRO A 336 0.22 4.98 -33.73
N PHE A 337 0.66 5.89 -32.87
CA PHE A 337 0.09 7.25 -32.76
C PHE A 337 1.23 8.25 -32.70
N GLU A 338 1.31 9.12 -33.70
CA GLU A 338 2.26 10.25 -33.72
C GLU A 338 1.60 11.44 -33.03
N LEU A 339 2.11 11.79 -31.86
CA LEU A 339 1.56 12.86 -31.04
C LEU A 339 2.55 14.02 -30.93
N GLU A 340 2.07 15.22 -31.18
CA GLU A 340 2.88 16.45 -31.11
C GLU A 340 3.42 16.67 -29.68
N ALA A 341 2.61 16.32 -28.67
CA ALA A 341 2.96 16.50 -27.26
C ALA A 341 4.02 15.52 -26.75
N ALA A 342 4.26 14.41 -27.49
CA ALA A 342 5.23 13.39 -27.04
C ALA A 342 6.65 13.95 -27.08
N PRO A 343 7.44 13.79 -26.00
CA PRO A 343 8.81 14.31 -25.96
C PRO A 343 9.70 13.65 -27.00
N ARG A 344 10.55 14.44 -27.63
CA ARG A 344 11.47 13.99 -28.70
C ARG A 344 12.85 13.72 -28.12
N SER A 345 13.50 12.65 -28.57
CA SER A 345 14.90 12.35 -28.30
C SER A 345 15.44 11.44 -29.41
N ASP A 346 16.75 11.31 -29.50
CA ASP A 346 17.37 10.44 -30.51
C ASP A 346 17.02 8.96 -30.33
N ARG A 347 16.56 8.59 -29.14
CA ARG A 347 16.18 7.21 -28.80
C ARG A 347 14.66 6.98 -28.81
N ALA A 348 13.86 8.03 -28.95
CA ALA A 348 12.40 7.89 -29.05
C ALA A 348 12.04 7.15 -30.34
N TRP A 349 11.13 6.19 -30.21
CA TRP A 349 10.63 5.34 -31.29
C TRP A 349 11.75 4.52 -31.98
N THR A 350 12.66 4.02 -31.13
CA THR A 350 13.65 3.02 -31.55
C THR A 350 13.51 1.77 -30.68
N VAL A 351 14.14 0.68 -31.12
CA VAL A 351 14.29 -0.52 -30.31
C VAL A 351 15.34 -0.28 -29.22
N VAL A 352 15.02 -0.68 -28.00
CA VAL A 352 15.93 -0.65 -26.83
C VAL A 352 16.05 -2.08 -26.28
N THR A 353 17.06 -2.35 -25.45
CA THR A 353 17.19 -3.68 -24.83
C THR A 353 16.77 -3.65 -23.36
N ALA A 354 16.14 -4.74 -22.92
CA ALA A 354 15.69 -4.88 -21.52
C ALA A 354 15.59 -6.35 -21.11
N ASP A 355 16.13 -6.68 -19.95
CA ASP A 355 16.19 -8.05 -19.43
C ASP A 355 14.82 -8.59 -18.98
N TYR A 356 13.85 -7.71 -18.75
CA TYR A 356 12.49 -8.11 -18.34
C TYR A 356 11.63 -8.68 -19.47
N VAL A 357 12.09 -8.60 -20.72
CA VAL A 357 11.34 -9.14 -21.86
C VAL A 357 11.36 -10.66 -21.77
N GLU A 358 10.18 -11.28 -21.79
CA GLU A 358 10.02 -12.73 -21.62
C GLU A 358 10.03 -13.48 -22.95
N ASN A 359 10.33 -14.80 -22.90
CA ASN A 359 10.38 -15.67 -24.06
C ASN A 359 8.97 -16.19 -24.39
N ASP A 360 8.06 -15.25 -24.68
CA ASP A 360 6.67 -15.60 -25.00
C ASP A 360 6.08 -14.66 -26.06
N ASN A 361 4.93 -15.01 -26.58
CA ASN A 361 4.15 -14.24 -27.56
C ASN A 361 5.00 -13.78 -28.76
N THR A 362 5.36 -12.51 -28.88
CA THR A 362 6.21 -12.00 -29.95
C THR A 362 7.65 -11.75 -29.52
N GLY A 363 7.89 -11.70 -28.20
CA GLY A 363 9.20 -11.36 -27.63
C GLY A 363 9.57 -9.90 -27.79
N LEU A 364 8.64 -9.06 -28.20
CA LEU A 364 8.83 -7.61 -28.33
C LEU A 364 7.74 -6.91 -27.54
N VAL A 365 8.16 -6.03 -26.63
CA VAL A 365 7.25 -5.33 -25.72
C VAL A 365 7.23 -3.85 -26.06
N HIS A 366 6.05 -3.26 -26.26
CA HIS A 366 5.95 -1.82 -26.40
C HIS A 366 6.30 -1.17 -25.05
N THR A 367 7.09 -0.11 -25.09
CA THR A 367 7.60 0.56 -23.90
C THR A 367 6.97 1.94 -23.77
N ALA A 368 6.27 2.17 -22.64
CA ALA A 368 5.62 3.43 -22.29
C ALA A 368 6.16 3.94 -20.95
N PRO A 369 7.28 4.67 -20.94
CA PRO A 369 7.92 5.13 -19.70
C PRO A 369 7.03 5.97 -18.77
N GLY A 370 5.89 6.45 -19.26
CA GLY A 370 4.88 7.15 -18.44
C GLY A 370 3.90 6.21 -17.73
N HIS A 371 3.88 4.89 -18.10
CA HIS A 371 2.83 3.95 -17.65
C HIS A 371 3.33 2.57 -17.20
N GLY A 372 4.62 2.26 -17.32
CA GLY A 372 5.19 1.01 -16.82
C GLY A 372 6.35 1.30 -15.88
N PRO A 373 6.43 0.70 -14.68
CA PRO A 373 7.58 0.90 -13.79
C PRO A 373 8.90 0.45 -14.43
N ASP A 374 8.92 -0.72 -15.08
CA ASP A 374 10.11 -1.24 -15.77
C ASP A 374 10.41 -0.43 -17.03
N ASP A 375 9.36 0.03 -17.72
CA ASP A 375 9.46 0.93 -18.87
C ASP A 375 10.11 2.27 -18.47
N TYR A 376 9.73 2.79 -17.27
CA TYR A 376 10.28 4.03 -16.73
C TYR A 376 11.80 3.91 -16.50
N GLU A 377 12.23 2.81 -15.86
CA GLU A 377 13.66 2.59 -15.60
C GLU A 377 14.42 2.38 -16.92
N THR A 378 13.83 1.69 -17.89
CA THR A 378 14.40 1.53 -19.23
C THR A 378 14.49 2.89 -19.94
N GLY A 379 13.40 3.67 -19.90
CA GLY A 379 13.40 5.02 -20.48
C GLY A 379 14.52 5.89 -19.89
N LYS A 380 14.66 5.85 -18.57
CA LYS A 380 15.70 6.60 -17.85
C LYS A 380 17.12 6.20 -18.33
N ARG A 381 17.35 4.89 -18.50
CA ARG A 381 18.64 4.34 -18.97
C ARG A 381 19.00 4.82 -20.39
N TYR A 382 17.99 4.96 -21.25
CA TYR A 382 18.15 5.37 -22.64
C TYR A 382 17.92 6.88 -22.89
N GLY A 383 17.64 7.67 -21.84
CA GLY A 383 17.37 9.11 -21.98
C GLY A 383 16.04 9.41 -22.67
N ILE A 384 15.06 8.51 -22.54
CA ILE A 384 13.71 8.68 -23.09
C ILE A 384 12.81 9.22 -21.98
N ALA A 385 12.35 10.45 -22.12
CA ALA A 385 11.50 11.09 -21.12
C ALA A 385 10.12 10.40 -21.03
N PRO A 386 9.56 10.25 -19.83
CA PRO A 386 8.23 9.66 -19.68
C PRO A 386 7.15 10.56 -20.28
N PHE A 387 6.25 9.97 -21.06
CA PHE A 387 5.08 10.64 -21.63
C PHE A 387 3.84 10.00 -21.01
N CYS A 388 2.99 10.82 -20.39
CA CYS A 388 1.82 10.34 -19.64
C CYS A 388 0.57 11.16 -19.97
N PRO A 389 -0.06 10.92 -21.14
CA PRO A 389 -1.26 11.67 -21.55
C PRO A 389 -2.52 11.20 -20.82
N VAL A 390 -2.42 10.93 -19.50
CA VAL A 390 -3.52 10.42 -18.68
C VAL A 390 -3.58 11.21 -17.37
N SER A 391 -4.74 11.76 -17.09
CA SER A 391 -5.02 12.56 -15.88
C SER A 391 -5.13 11.70 -14.62
N GLU A 392 -5.22 12.34 -13.45
CA GLU A 392 -5.43 11.67 -12.14
C GLU A 392 -6.70 10.81 -12.13
N ALA A 393 -7.74 11.25 -12.82
CA ALA A 393 -9.02 10.54 -12.93
C ALA A 393 -8.97 9.37 -13.94
N GLY A 394 -7.78 9.03 -14.47
CA GLY A 394 -7.60 7.94 -15.43
C GLY A 394 -8.27 8.24 -16.78
N ARG A 395 -8.27 9.49 -17.20
CA ARG A 395 -8.83 9.91 -18.49
C ARG A 395 -7.71 10.47 -19.38
N TYR A 396 -7.79 10.24 -20.68
CA TYR A 396 -6.87 10.89 -21.60
C TYR A 396 -7.00 12.42 -21.49
N THR A 397 -5.86 13.08 -21.53
CA THR A 397 -5.75 14.54 -21.59
C THR A 397 -5.84 14.99 -23.05
N ASP A 398 -5.80 16.31 -23.28
CA ASP A 398 -5.76 16.88 -24.62
C ASP A 398 -4.45 16.54 -25.37
N GLU A 399 -3.45 15.99 -24.68
CA GLU A 399 -2.23 15.46 -25.29
C GLU A 399 -2.50 14.24 -26.19
N PHE A 400 -3.64 13.55 -25.99
CA PHE A 400 -4.14 12.53 -26.92
C PHE A 400 -5.55 12.92 -27.37
N PRO A 401 -5.66 13.86 -28.32
CA PRO A 401 -6.95 14.46 -28.68
C PRO A 401 -7.98 13.50 -29.26
N LEU A 402 -7.54 12.38 -29.86
CA LEU A 402 -8.43 11.37 -30.45
C LEU A 402 -9.40 10.76 -29.43
N LEU A 403 -8.99 10.65 -28.17
CA LEU A 403 -9.79 10.04 -27.10
C LEU A 403 -9.83 10.93 -25.84
N ALA A 404 -9.54 12.25 -25.97
CA ALA A 404 -9.52 13.19 -24.84
C ALA A 404 -10.81 13.09 -24.00
N GLY A 405 -10.66 13.03 -22.69
CA GLY A 405 -11.77 12.94 -21.74
C GLY A 405 -12.30 11.52 -21.50
N LYS A 406 -12.00 10.54 -22.38
CA LYS A 406 -12.44 9.14 -22.19
C LYS A 406 -11.59 8.44 -21.12
N LYS A 407 -12.23 7.55 -20.35
CA LYS A 407 -11.54 6.72 -19.34
C LYS A 407 -10.69 5.63 -20.03
N VAL A 408 -9.40 5.54 -19.67
CA VAL A 408 -8.45 4.63 -20.32
C VAL A 408 -8.84 3.15 -20.23
N LYS A 409 -9.47 2.73 -19.14
CA LYS A 409 -9.90 1.32 -18.98
C LYS A 409 -11.15 0.97 -19.80
N THR A 410 -11.75 1.93 -20.53
CA THR A 410 -12.96 1.69 -21.32
C THR A 410 -12.78 1.85 -22.81
N VAL A 411 -11.57 2.16 -23.29
CA VAL A 411 -11.33 2.55 -24.70
C VAL A 411 -10.64 1.45 -25.53
N ALA A 412 -10.53 0.24 -25.02
CA ALA A 412 -9.82 -0.82 -25.73
C ALA A 412 -10.35 -1.01 -27.16
N ASP A 413 -11.67 -1.07 -27.32
CA ASP A 413 -12.31 -1.24 -28.63
C ASP A 413 -12.08 -0.02 -29.55
N ASP A 414 -12.09 1.19 -28.99
CA ASP A 414 -11.76 2.42 -29.76
C ASP A 414 -10.33 2.35 -30.32
N VAL A 415 -9.37 1.97 -29.44
CA VAL A 415 -7.95 1.86 -29.82
C VAL A 415 -7.76 0.77 -30.88
N ILE A 416 -8.36 -0.40 -30.67
CA ILE A 416 -8.30 -1.54 -31.63
C ILE A 416 -8.81 -1.07 -32.99
N LYS A 417 -9.96 -0.41 -33.01
CA LYS A 417 -10.56 0.11 -34.26
C LYS A 417 -9.61 1.10 -34.96
N MET A 418 -9.00 2.03 -34.21
CA MET A 418 -8.07 3.00 -34.81
C MET A 418 -6.81 2.34 -35.38
N LEU A 419 -6.33 1.28 -34.74
CA LEU A 419 -5.19 0.50 -35.24
C LEU A 419 -5.57 -0.28 -36.50
N ASP A 420 -6.79 -0.84 -36.55
CA ASP A 420 -7.31 -1.56 -37.71
C ASP A 420 -7.47 -0.63 -38.92
N GLU A 421 -8.00 0.57 -38.71
CA GLU A 421 -8.15 1.59 -39.75
C GLU A 421 -6.80 2.02 -40.35
N LYS A 422 -5.70 1.84 -39.62
CA LYS A 422 -4.34 2.15 -40.06
C LYS A 422 -3.59 0.90 -40.61
N ASP A 423 -4.27 -0.23 -40.68
CA ASP A 423 -3.67 -1.55 -41.07
C ASP A 423 -2.52 -1.97 -40.14
N LEU A 424 -2.57 -1.52 -38.88
CA LEU A 424 -1.57 -1.88 -37.86
C LEU A 424 -2.00 -3.10 -37.01
N MET A 425 -3.28 -3.47 -37.02
CA MET A 425 -3.80 -4.59 -36.24
C MET A 425 -3.42 -5.92 -36.89
N PHE A 426 -2.63 -6.75 -36.19
CA PHE A 426 -2.23 -8.08 -36.66
C PHE A 426 -3.16 -9.17 -36.14
N ASN A 427 -3.47 -9.18 -34.84
CA ASN A 427 -4.36 -10.17 -34.24
C ASN A 427 -5.06 -9.59 -33.01
N VAL A 428 -6.32 -9.98 -32.81
CA VAL A 428 -7.13 -9.58 -31.64
C VAL A 428 -7.62 -10.85 -30.94
N GLY A 429 -7.35 -10.96 -29.66
CA GLY A 429 -7.81 -12.05 -28.81
C GLY A 429 -8.18 -11.52 -27.42
N LYS A 430 -8.34 -12.45 -26.49
CA LYS A 430 -8.60 -12.14 -25.07
C LYS A 430 -7.73 -13.03 -24.20
N ILE A 431 -7.34 -12.50 -23.05
CA ILE A 431 -6.57 -13.24 -22.06
C ILE A 431 -7.22 -13.08 -20.68
N LYS A 432 -7.28 -14.19 -19.95
CA LYS A 432 -7.68 -14.16 -18.55
C LYS A 432 -6.42 -14.15 -17.71
N HIS A 433 -6.29 -13.14 -16.84
CA HIS A 433 -5.10 -12.97 -16.01
C HIS A 433 -5.45 -12.28 -14.70
N ARG A 434 -4.54 -12.31 -13.75
CA ARG A 434 -4.71 -11.61 -12.47
C ARG A 434 -4.38 -10.13 -12.67
N TYR A 435 -5.28 -9.26 -12.20
CA TYR A 435 -5.13 -7.81 -12.33
C TYR A 435 -5.30 -7.13 -10.97
N GLY A 436 -4.54 -6.06 -10.76
CA GLY A 436 -4.55 -5.30 -9.51
C GLY A 436 -5.75 -4.37 -9.38
N HIS A 437 -6.32 -4.31 -8.19
CA HIS A 437 -7.47 -3.46 -7.85
C HIS A 437 -7.20 -2.73 -6.54
N CYS A 438 -7.73 -1.51 -6.43
CA CYS A 438 -7.66 -0.73 -5.21
C CYS A 438 -8.38 -1.46 -4.06
N TRP A 439 -7.69 -1.67 -2.95
CA TRP A 439 -8.21 -2.41 -1.78
C TRP A 439 -9.51 -1.83 -1.21
N ARG A 440 -9.78 -0.55 -1.40
CA ARG A 440 -10.96 0.13 -0.81
C ARG A 440 -12.11 0.31 -1.80
N CYS A 441 -11.87 0.92 -2.94
CA CYS A 441 -12.96 1.19 -3.90
C CYS A 441 -13.16 0.05 -4.91
N LYS A 442 -12.22 -0.92 -4.95
CA LYS A 442 -12.25 -2.10 -5.84
C LYS A 442 -12.14 -1.78 -7.34
N SER A 443 -11.83 -0.54 -7.69
CA SER A 443 -11.58 -0.16 -9.09
C SER A 443 -10.24 -0.70 -9.57
N PRO A 444 -10.13 -1.10 -10.86
CA PRO A 444 -8.85 -1.51 -11.41
C PRO A 444 -7.84 -0.37 -11.36
N ILE A 445 -6.59 -0.71 -11.03
CA ILE A 445 -5.50 0.26 -10.96
C ILE A 445 -4.97 0.60 -12.35
N ILE A 446 -4.20 1.67 -12.42
CA ILE A 446 -3.35 1.99 -13.56
C ILE A 446 -1.96 2.30 -13.03
N TYR A 447 -0.99 2.37 -13.92
CA TYR A 447 0.33 2.91 -13.61
C TYR A 447 0.43 4.26 -14.31
N ARG A 448 0.92 5.30 -13.60
CA ARG A 448 1.11 6.61 -14.21
C ARG A 448 2.29 7.36 -13.58
N ASN A 449 3.00 8.10 -14.41
CA ASN A 449 4.06 9.00 -13.95
C ASN A 449 3.43 10.18 -13.22
N THR A 450 3.93 10.46 -12.01
CA THR A 450 3.45 11.59 -11.21
C THR A 450 4.50 11.96 -10.15
N ARG A 451 4.51 13.23 -9.75
CA ARG A 451 5.41 13.71 -8.70
C ARG A 451 4.88 13.22 -7.35
N GLN A 452 5.74 12.55 -6.60
CA GLN A 452 5.41 11.97 -5.30
C GLN A 452 6.57 12.18 -4.32
N TRP A 453 6.30 11.90 -3.04
CA TRP A 453 7.32 11.93 -1.97
C TRP A 453 7.65 10.50 -1.58
N PHE A 454 8.95 10.24 -1.49
CA PHE A 454 9.47 8.90 -1.19
C PHE A 454 10.40 8.93 0.01
N VAL A 455 10.36 7.85 0.80
CA VAL A 455 11.41 7.53 1.77
C VAL A 455 12.36 6.52 1.11
N ALA A 456 13.66 6.82 1.13
CA ALA A 456 14.71 6.02 0.48
C ALA A 456 15.05 4.77 1.34
N VAL A 457 14.08 3.87 1.50
CA VAL A 457 14.21 2.62 2.28
C VAL A 457 15.47 1.81 1.87
N PRO A 458 15.82 1.68 0.57
CA PRO A 458 17.02 0.92 0.20
C PRO A 458 18.31 1.40 0.87
N GLU A 459 18.39 2.66 1.28
CA GLU A 459 19.60 3.21 1.91
C GLU A 459 19.78 2.78 3.38
N VAL A 460 18.70 2.31 4.02
CA VAL A 460 18.72 1.81 5.41
C VAL A 460 18.40 0.31 5.48
N LYS A 461 18.33 -0.35 4.34
CA LYS A 461 17.92 -1.75 4.21
C LYS A 461 18.76 -2.70 5.06
N GLN A 462 20.10 -2.53 5.04
CA GLN A 462 20.99 -3.42 5.80
C GLN A 462 20.76 -3.26 7.31
N GLU A 463 20.57 -2.03 7.78
CA GLU A 463 20.26 -1.77 9.19
C GLU A 463 18.95 -2.43 9.61
N MET A 464 17.95 -2.38 8.72
CA MET A 464 16.64 -3.05 8.97
C MET A 464 16.82 -4.57 9.07
N LEU A 465 17.61 -5.18 8.17
CA LEU A 465 17.86 -6.63 8.19
C LEU A 465 18.60 -7.04 9.47
N ASP A 466 19.57 -6.24 9.90
CA ASP A 466 20.32 -6.50 11.14
C ASP A 466 19.40 -6.43 12.37
N GLU A 467 18.43 -5.50 12.38
CA GLU A 467 17.46 -5.38 13.47
C GLU A 467 16.45 -6.55 13.48
N ILE A 468 16.04 -7.04 12.30
CA ILE A 468 15.16 -8.23 12.20
C ILE A 468 15.80 -9.42 12.92
N ASP A 469 17.13 -9.58 12.78
CA ASP A 469 17.88 -10.69 13.42
C ASP A 469 17.97 -10.57 14.94
N ARG A 470 17.76 -9.38 15.49
CA ARG A 470 17.75 -9.14 16.95
C ARG A 470 16.40 -9.43 17.58
N VAL A 471 15.34 -9.50 16.78
CA VAL A 471 13.97 -9.71 17.25
C VAL A 471 13.71 -11.21 17.44
N LYS A 472 13.16 -11.59 18.59
CA LYS A 472 12.66 -12.95 18.80
C LYS A 472 11.27 -13.05 18.18
N TRP A 473 11.18 -13.70 17.04
CA TRP A 473 9.94 -13.85 16.27
C TRP A 473 9.15 -15.09 16.73
N VAL A 474 7.83 -14.94 16.78
CA VAL A 474 6.91 -16.06 17.10
C VAL A 474 5.77 -16.00 16.07
N PRO A 475 5.72 -16.94 15.13
CA PRO A 475 6.68 -18.03 14.84
C PRO A 475 7.97 -17.52 14.17
N ASP A 476 9.04 -18.26 14.28
CA ASP A 476 10.38 -17.87 13.75
C ASP A 476 10.35 -17.49 12.27
N TRP A 477 9.60 -18.24 11.45
CA TRP A 477 9.54 -17.98 10.00
C TRP A 477 8.99 -16.59 9.64
N ALA A 478 8.23 -15.98 10.54
CA ALA A 478 7.70 -14.62 10.30
C ALA A 478 8.84 -13.61 10.10
N GLY A 479 9.91 -13.76 10.89
CA GLY A 479 11.11 -12.91 10.74
C GLY A 479 12.09 -13.45 9.73
N SER A 480 12.56 -14.69 9.95
CA SER A 480 13.68 -15.28 9.20
C SER A 480 13.41 -15.46 7.69
N THR A 481 12.14 -15.55 7.30
CA THR A 481 11.76 -15.73 5.90
C THR A 481 10.89 -14.57 5.40
N ARG A 482 9.73 -14.37 6.02
CA ARG A 482 8.72 -13.45 5.47
C ARG A 482 9.17 -11.99 5.55
N GLU A 483 9.57 -11.53 6.74
CA GLU A 483 9.98 -10.13 6.94
C GLU A 483 11.30 -9.84 6.20
N LYS A 484 12.27 -10.74 6.29
CA LYS A 484 13.54 -10.59 5.58
C LYS A 484 13.34 -10.46 4.08
N ASN A 485 12.61 -11.41 3.47
CA ASN A 485 12.36 -11.39 2.02
C ASN A 485 11.66 -10.08 1.60
N TRP A 486 10.72 -9.60 2.43
CA TRP A 486 10.02 -8.34 2.16
C TRP A 486 11.00 -7.15 2.20
N VAL A 487 11.85 -7.07 3.22
CA VAL A 487 12.84 -5.99 3.36
C VAL A 487 13.90 -6.09 2.25
N GLU A 488 14.36 -7.30 1.91
CA GLU A 488 15.32 -7.51 0.81
C GLU A 488 14.79 -6.98 -0.52
N GLY A 489 13.49 -7.18 -0.77
CA GLY A 489 12.80 -6.69 -1.96
C GLY A 489 12.34 -5.24 -1.89
N ALA A 490 12.51 -4.57 -0.73
CA ALA A 490 11.94 -3.24 -0.52
C ALA A 490 12.52 -2.20 -1.48
N ARG A 491 11.63 -1.45 -2.11
CA ARG A 491 11.93 -0.29 -2.96
C ARG A 491 11.73 0.98 -2.13
N GLU A 492 11.96 2.14 -2.74
CA GLU A 492 11.62 3.41 -2.10
C GLU A 492 10.12 3.47 -1.82
N TRP A 493 9.75 3.85 -0.61
CA TRP A 493 8.34 3.90 -0.17
C TRP A 493 7.72 5.23 -0.57
N CYS A 494 6.69 5.20 -1.40
CA CYS A 494 5.87 6.36 -1.76
C CYS A 494 4.94 6.68 -0.59
N ILE A 495 5.23 7.75 0.13
CA ILE A 495 4.49 8.12 1.36
C ILE A 495 3.43 9.19 1.15
N SER A 496 3.32 9.78 -0.02
CA SER A 496 2.33 10.84 -0.28
C SER A 496 1.03 10.28 -0.87
N ARG A 497 -0.08 10.83 -0.41
CA ARG A 497 -1.42 10.49 -0.91
C ARG A 497 -2.18 11.77 -1.26
N GLN A 498 -2.81 11.81 -2.42
CA GLN A 498 -3.52 12.97 -2.95
C GLN A 498 -4.97 12.96 -2.44
N ARG A 499 -5.09 12.92 -1.08
CA ARG A 499 -6.39 12.82 -0.40
C ARG A 499 -6.53 13.93 0.65
N TYR A 500 -7.60 13.86 1.45
CA TYR A 500 -7.96 14.95 2.36
C TYR A 500 -7.89 14.57 3.83
N TRP A 501 -8.31 13.34 4.19
CA TRP A 501 -8.39 12.87 5.58
C TRP A 501 -7.19 11.98 5.91
N GLY A 502 -6.18 12.57 6.52
CA GLY A 502 -4.93 11.90 6.89
C GLY A 502 -3.98 12.87 7.56
N ILE A 503 -2.87 12.38 8.07
CA ILE A 503 -1.81 13.23 8.62
C ILE A 503 -1.24 14.07 7.45
N PRO A 504 -1.35 15.41 7.48
CA PRO A 504 -0.82 16.22 6.38
C PRO A 504 0.70 16.10 6.24
N MET A 505 1.18 16.06 5.01
CA MET A 505 2.62 16.14 4.73
C MET A 505 3.16 17.44 5.35
N PRO A 506 4.16 17.36 6.27
CA PRO A 506 4.65 18.56 6.94
C PRO A 506 5.76 19.27 6.14
N VAL A 507 5.53 19.45 4.84
CA VAL A 507 6.53 20.02 3.91
C VAL A 507 5.96 21.26 3.24
N TRP A 508 6.70 22.36 3.31
CA TRP A 508 6.41 23.61 2.61
C TRP A 508 7.46 23.81 1.53
N GLU A 509 7.02 24.15 0.33
CA GLU A 509 7.90 24.37 -0.83
C GLU A 509 7.79 25.79 -1.37
N CYS A 510 8.92 26.33 -1.82
CA CYS A 510 9.02 27.59 -2.54
C CYS A 510 9.20 27.34 -4.05
N SER A 511 8.74 28.28 -4.87
CA SER A 511 8.96 28.23 -6.32
C SER A 511 10.44 28.21 -6.73
N CYS A 512 11.36 28.67 -5.84
CA CYS A 512 12.81 28.61 -6.10
C CYS A 512 13.40 27.20 -5.87
N GLY A 513 12.61 26.26 -5.35
CA GLY A 513 13.06 24.90 -5.05
C GLY A 513 13.42 24.66 -3.57
N ALA A 514 13.51 25.74 -2.78
CA ALA A 514 13.77 25.60 -1.33
C ALA A 514 12.58 24.93 -0.63
N ARG A 515 12.85 24.17 0.44
CA ARG A 515 11.80 23.53 1.24
C ARG A 515 12.07 23.61 2.73
N LYS A 516 11.00 23.60 3.50
CA LYS A 516 11.01 23.57 4.97
C LYS A 516 10.17 22.37 5.41
N VAL A 517 10.73 21.53 6.27
CA VAL A 517 10.01 20.41 6.89
C VAL A 517 9.76 20.74 8.35
N VAL A 518 8.50 20.73 8.77
CA VAL A 518 8.06 20.98 10.14
C VAL A 518 8.02 19.65 10.89
N GLY A 519 8.59 19.61 12.10
CA GLY A 519 8.60 18.40 12.94
C GLY A 519 7.72 18.51 14.18
N GLN A 520 7.29 19.71 14.53
CA GLN A 520 6.51 19.98 15.75
C GLN A 520 5.48 21.08 15.49
N TYR A 521 4.32 20.98 16.16
CA TYR A 521 3.23 21.95 16.04
C TYR A 521 3.71 23.38 16.35
N GLU A 522 4.59 23.50 17.34
CA GLU A 522 5.14 24.81 17.78
C GLU A 522 5.83 25.56 16.62
N GLU A 523 6.46 24.85 15.68
CA GLU A 523 7.13 25.47 14.54
C GLU A 523 6.15 26.17 13.57
N LEU A 524 4.86 25.82 13.61
CA LEU A 524 3.83 26.47 12.79
C LEU A 524 3.62 27.93 13.20
N LYS A 525 3.95 28.27 14.45
CA LYS A 525 3.82 29.65 14.97
C LYS A 525 4.65 30.67 14.22
N GLU A 526 5.71 30.20 13.55
CA GLU A 526 6.55 31.07 12.72
C GLU A 526 5.87 31.43 11.39
N GLY A 527 4.79 30.75 11.04
CA GLY A 527 4.10 30.93 9.75
C GLY A 527 2.97 31.96 9.78
N GLU A 528 2.76 32.63 8.66
CA GLU A 528 1.58 33.45 8.46
C GLU A 528 0.36 32.53 8.33
N GLY A 529 -0.78 32.97 8.87
CA GLY A 529 -2.03 32.19 8.84
C GLY A 529 -2.19 31.24 10.02
N TYR A 530 -1.16 31.09 10.88
CA TYR A 530 -1.26 30.30 12.11
C TYR A 530 -2.21 30.98 13.10
N THR A 531 -3.01 30.19 13.82
CA THR A 531 -3.81 30.63 14.99
C THR A 531 -3.69 29.58 16.09
N ASP A 532 -3.60 30.02 17.33
CA ASP A 532 -3.49 29.10 18.48
C ASP A 532 -4.66 28.12 18.52
N GLY A 533 -4.34 26.85 18.64
CA GLY A 533 -5.34 25.78 18.70
C GLY A 533 -5.95 25.40 17.35
N MET A 534 -5.38 25.89 16.25
CA MET A 534 -5.87 25.52 14.92
C MET A 534 -5.80 24.02 14.67
N ASP A 535 -6.73 23.50 13.90
CA ASP A 535 -6.73 22.11 13.47
C ASP A 535 -5.56 21.87 12.49
N THR A 536 -4.76 20.85 12.75
CA THR A 536 -3.62 20.50 11.91
C THR A 536 -4.00 19.70 10.66
N HIS A 537 -5.26 19.30 10.51
CA HIS A 537 -5.72 18.62 9.29
C HIS A 537 -5.98 19.62 8.16
N ARG A 538 -6.12 19.10 6.95
CA ARG A 538 -6.62 19.86 5.80
C ARG A 538 -8.10 20.23 6.03
N PRO A 539 -8.56 21.38 5.56
CA PRO A 539 -7.80 22.41 4.82
C PRO A 539 -7.12 23.45 5.72
N TRP A 540 -7.29 23.37 7.03
CA TRP A 540 -6.85 24.44 7.95
C TRP A 540 -5.34 24.67 7.87
N ILE A 541 -4.54 23.60 7.95
CA ILE A 541 -3.07 23.69 7.89
C ILE A 541 -2.59 24.25 6.54
N ASP A 542 -3.38 24.06 5.46
CA ASP A 542 -3.02 24.55 4.12
C ASP A 542 -2.93 26.07 4.05
N GLY A 543 -3.55 26.76 5.03
CA GLY A 543 -3.51 28.22 5.15
C GLY A 543 -2.22 28.76 5.78
N VAL A 544 -1.38 27.90 6.38
CA VAL A 544 -0.12 28.34 6.98
C VAL A 544 0.95 28.43 5.89
N THR A 545 1.63 29.60 5.81
CA THR A 545 2.71 29.84 4.85
C THR A 545 3.95 30.35 5.58
N PHE A 546 5.11 30.18 4.95
CA PHE A 546 6.39 30.67 5.49
C PHE A 546 7.09 31.55 4.47
N THR A 547 7.95 32.44 4.94
CA THR A 547 8.83 33.21 4.09
C THR A 547 10.06 32.35 3.74
N CYS A 548 10.37 32.24 2.47
CA CYS A 548 11.52 31.45 2.01
C CYS A 548 12.84 32.12 2.42
N PRO A 549 13.73 31.44 3.13
CA PRO A 549 15.00 32.04 3.55
C PRO A 549 15.98 32.27 2.39
N GLU A 550 15.77 31.59 1.25
CA GLU A 550 16.69 31.69 0.10
C GLU A 550 16.32 32.83 -0.85
N CYS A 551 15.03 33.09 -1.10
CA CYS A 551 14.63 34.06 -2.10
C CYS A 551 13.61 35.10 -1.61
N GLY A 552 13.15 34.98 -0.35
CA GLY A 552 12.12 35.87 0.22
C GLY A 552 10.69 35.62 -0.28
N GLY A 553 10.49 34.65 -1.15
CA GLY A 553 9.16 34.28 -1.66
C GLY A 553 8.34 33.49 -0.64
N THR A 554 7.06 33.26 -0.95
CA THR A 554 6.15 32.50 -0.06
C THR A 554 6.32 31.00 -0.28
N MET A 555 6.44 30.26 0.82
CA MET A 555 6.44 28.79 0.83
C MET A 555 5.03 28.30 1.16
N HIS A 556 4.50 27.42 0.35
CA HIS A 556 3.18 26.80 0.52
C HIS A 556 3.32 25.34 0.88
N ARG A 557 2.42 24.84 1.70
CA ARG A 557 2.40 23.42 2.09
C ARG A 557 2.09 22.53 0.86
N VAL A 558 2.79 21.42 0.77
CA VAL A 558 2.48 20.34 -0.20
C VAL A 558 1.07 19.80 0.12
N PRO A 559 0.12 19.80 -0.84
CA PRO A 559 -1.29 19.49 -0.51
C PRO A 559 -1.58 18.01 -0.21
N ASP A 560 -0.57 17.16 -0.17
CA ASP A 560 -0.74 15.73 0.11
C ASP A 560 -0.91 15.44 1.62
N VAL A 561 -1.42 14.24 1.91
CA VAL A 561 -1.41 13.64 3.25
C VAL A 561 -0.47 12.42 3.23
N LEU A 562 -0.04 11.96 4.40
CA LEU A 562 0.80 10.78 4.52
C LEU A 562 0.00 9.50 4.21
N ASP A 563 0.70 8.50 3.73
CA ASP A 563 0.20 7.13 3.60
C ASP A 563 -0.27 6.65 4.98
N VAL A 564 -1.46 6.11 5.08
CA VAL A 564 -2.04 5.64 6.35
C VAL A 564 -1.20 4.52 7.01
N TRP A 565 -0.40 3.81 6.23
CA TRP A 565 0.55 2.83 6.81
C TRP A 565 1.67 3.53 7.59
N PHE A 566 1.95 4.79 7.27
CA PHE A 566 2.88 5.62 8.04
C PHE A 566 2.30 5.91 9.43
N ASP A 567 0.97 6.16 9.51
CA ASP A 567 0.30 6.37 10.79
C ASP A 567 0.57 5.20 11.74
N SER A 568 0.25 3.97 11.30
CA SER A 568 0.48 2.77 12.14
C SER A 568 1.98 2.49 12.35
N GLY A 569 2.83 2.88 11.40
CA GLY A 569 4.29 2.67 11.47
C GLY A 569 4.95 3.40 12.64
N VAL A 570 4.45 4.59 13.02
CA VAL A 570 5.04 5.38 14.10
C VAL A 570 4.53 5.00 15.50
N ALA A 571 3.59 4.06 15.61
CA ALA A 571 2.95 3.67 16.88
C ALA A 571 3.94 3.25 17.99
N SER A 572 5.15 2.80 17.62
CA SER A 572 6.15 2.35 18.61
C SER A 572 6.79 3.50 19.39
N TRP A 573 6.71 4.74 18.89
CA TRP A 573 7.30 5.91 19.57
C TRP A 573 6.36 7.11 19.65
N ALA A 574 5.15 7.03 19.11
CA ALA A 574 4.14 8.10 19.16
C ALA A 574 3.49 8.24 20.55
#